data_52c58b84ca69f774555f6b05b6772248
#
_entry.id   52c58b84ca69f774555f6b05b6772248
#
_cell.length_a   1.000
_cell.length_b   1.000
_cell.length_c   1.000
_cell.angle_alpha   90.00
_cell.angle_beta   90.00
_cell.angle_gamma   90.00
#
_symmetry.space_group_name_H-M   'P 1'
#
loop_
_entity.id
_entity.type
_entity.pdbx_description
1 polymer ?
#
loop_
_entity_poly.entity_id
_entity_poly.type
_entity_poly.pdbx_seq_one_letter_code
_entity_poly.pdbx_strand_id
1 'polypeptide(L)'
;AKGRGQLDLAKSKISFAPAKAGKVRISTAGSSALATAGKAGFVMRSIQKIGVLGAGRSAGYLIEYLASYCAASNRSLQVYDLQFDRLKASFRVLDSVALTVAELGDVAVLDGIVAELDLVVSVLPPTMHIAVAKACLQHGCHLFTASYTSDEMRALGEAAAAKGLLFMNELGLDPGIDHLSASRLLDEAKDQGLRVDGFESHCGGLVALEDCGDNPWQYKFTWNPTNVVLAGQGGTCVWKEDGVEQHLEGSAVFANARSIEVPGLGLFDVYPNRNSLTYETLYGLESSRTLLRGTLRRRGYCKAWALLVALGFTEPLRVGNWATVNDWFIDRTGYGNTHDWFASLESDDETMGLGEYVKFLRLDEGAFDLV
;
A
#
# COMPACT_ATOMS: atom_id res chain seq x y z
N ALA A 1 43.76 4.90 -6.67
CA ALA A 1 42.56 4.20 -7.18
C ALA A 1 42.21 3.09 -6.20
N LYS A 2 41.34 3.36 -5.25
CA LYS A 2 40.74 2.34 -4.38
C LYS A 2 39.42 1.97 -5.00
N GLY A 3 39.25 0.67 -5.31
CA GLY A 3 38.07 0.15 -5.96
C GLY A 3 36.79 0.48 -5.19
N ARG A 4 35.79 0.95 -5.90
CA ARG A 4 34.42 1.11 -5.40
C ARG A 4 33.89 -0.29 -5.18
N GLY A 5 33.70 -0.69 -3.93
CA GLY A 5 32.98 -1.92 -3.61
C GLY A 5 31.52 -1.73 -3.97
N GLN A 6 31.10 -2.29 -5.07
CA GLN A 6 29.71 -2.40 -5.46
C GLN A 6 29.17 -3.63 -4.76
N LEU A 7 28.15 -3.46 -3.91
CA LEU A 7 27.43 -4.58 -3.30
C LEU A 7 26.80 -5.41 -4.43
N ASP A 8 27.22 -6.67 -4.57
CA ASP A 8 26.67 -7.59 -5.56
C ASP A 8 25.29 -8.11 -5.07
N LEU A 9 24.24 -7.38 -5.40
CA LEU A 9 22.85 -7.71 -5.05
C LEU A 9 22.37 -9.05 -5.64
N ALA A 10 23.11 -9.63 -6.57
CA ALA A 10 22.78 -10.94 -7.16
C ALA A 10 22.96 -12.12 -6.18
N LYS A 11 23.55 -11.89 -5.01
CA LYS A 11 23.75 -12.94 -3.98
C LYS A 11 22.76 -12.93 -2.84
N SER A 12 21.91 -11.91 -2.70
CA SER A 12 20.83 -11.92 -1.72
C SER A 12 19.68 -12.79 -2.22
N LYS A 13 19.80 -14.10 -2.09
CA LYS A 13 18.66 -15.01 -2.20
C LYS A 13 17.74 -14.72 -1.01
N ILE A 14 16.74 -13.87 -1.20
CA ILE A 14 15.61 -13.77 -0.26
C ILE A 14 14.79 -15.04 -0.44
N SER A 15 15.12 -16.05 0.34
CA SER A 15 14.31 -17.26 0.48
C SER A 15 13.36 -17.02 1.64
N PHE A 16 12.08 -16.88 1.37
CA PHE A 16 11.05 -16.96 2.39
C PHE A 16 10.88 -18.41 2.82
N ALA A 17 11.73 -18.88 3.72
CA ALA A 17 11.46 -20.10 4.46
C ALA A 17 10.44 -19.77 5.56
N PRO A 18 9.44 -20.65 5.85
CA PRO A 18 8.53 -20.42 6.97
C PRO A 18 9.34 -20.31 8.26
N ALA A 19 9.22 -19.18 8.94
CA ALA A 19 9.93 -18.92 10.17
C ALA A 19 9.54 -19.94 11.23
N LYS A 20 10.48 -20.81 11.62
CA LYS A 20 10.38 -21.52 12.88
C LYS A 20 10.28 -20.49 13.99
N ALA A 21 9.30 -20.65 14.89
CA ALA A 21 9.06 -19.79 16.02
C ALA A 21 10.33 -19.61 16.87
N GLY A 22 11.12 -18.60 16.53
CA GLY A 22 12.25 -18.11 17.29
C GLY A 22 11.82 -16.93 18.14
N LYS A 23 12.20 -16.92 19.41
CA LYS A 23 11.96 -15.79 20.31
C LYS A 23 12.56 -14.54 19.70
N VAL A 24 11.72 -13.60 19.24
CA VAL A 24 12.13 -12.27 18.80
C VAL A 24 12.59 -11.51 20.04
N ARG A 25 13.89 -11.27 20.17
CA ARG A 25 14.42 -10.25 21.08
C ARG A 25 14.34 -8.92 20.36
N ILE A 26 13.45 -8.03 20.79
CA ILE A 26 13.46 -6.64 20.38
C ILE A 26 14.62 -5.97 21.10
N SER A 27 15.70 -5.71 20.38
CA SER A 27 16.80 -4.86 20.85
C SER A 27 16.44 -3.41 20.54
N THR A 28 16.16 -2.62 21.57
CA THR A 28 15.95 -1.17 21.48
C THR A 28 17.32 -0.46 21.46
N ALA A 29 17.99 -0.45 20.32
CA ALA A 29 19.15 0.41 20.10
C ALA A 29 18.79 1.43 19.04
N GLY A 30 18.55 2.67 19.48
CA GLY A 30 18.49 3.84 18.61
C GLY A 30 17.20 4.66 18.66
N SER A 31 16.81 5.16 19.83
CA SER A 31 15.96 6.35 19.94
C SER A 31 16.29 7.06 21.26
N SER A 32 16.96 8.20 21.15
CA SER A 32 17.31 9.07 22.29
C SER A 32 16.10 9.79 22.91
N ALA A 33 14.88 9.45 22.52
CA ALA A 33 13.63 10.02 23.04
C ALA A 33 12.91 9.14 24.07
N LEU A 34 13.42 7.95 24.40
CA LEU A 34 12.78 7.01 25.35
C LEU A 34 13.50 6.91 26.72
N ALA A 35 14.45 7.79 26.98
CA ALA A 35 15.32 7.69 28.18
C ALA A 35 14.73 8.29 29.48
N THR A 36 13.46 8.71 29.53
CA THR A 36 12.84 9.28 30.74
C THR A 36 11.54 8.62 31.20
N ALA A 37 11.14 7.49 30.62
CA ALA A 37 10.06 6.68 31.21
C ALA A 37 10.65 5.89 32.40
N GLY A 38 10.46 6.41 33.61
CA GLY A 38 10.83 5.74 34.86
C GLY A 38 10.30 4.31 34.90
N LYS A 39 10.97 3.48 35.70
CA LYS A 39 10.66 2.06 36.01
C LYS A 39 9.25 1.82 36.56
N ALA A 40 8.21 2.15 35.80
CA ALA A 40 6.89 1.59 35.97
C ALA A 40 6.89 0.24 35.24
N GLY A 41 6.78 -0.85 35.98
CA GLY A 41 6.69 -2.18 35.40
C GLY A 41 5.53 -2.20 34.40
N PHE A 42 5.85 -2.34 33.12
CA PHE A 42 4.87 -2.41 32.03
C PHE A 42 4.14 -3.75 32.19
N VAL A 43 3.01 -3.77 32.87
CA VAL A 43 2.14 -4.93 32.92
C VAL A 43 1.37 -4.95 31.60
N MET A 44 1.90 -5.68 30.62
CA MET A 44 1.15 -5.94 29.39
C MET A 44 -0.17 -6.63 29.74
N ARG A 45 -1.28 -5.96 29.48
CA ARG A 45 -2.61 -6.58 29.58
C ARG A 45 -2.63 -7.81 28.67
N SER A 46 -3.13 -8.93 29.18
CA SER A 46 -3.24 -10.15 28.39
C SER A 46 -4.23 -9.94 27.26
N ILE A 47 -3.78 -10.09 26.01
CA ILE A 47 -4.64 -9.99 24.84
C ILE A 47 -5.39 -11.31 24.69
N GLN A 48 -6.70 -11.30 24.88
CA GLN A 48 -7.59 -12.46 24.76
C GLN A 48 -8.57 -12.29 23.59
N LYS A 49 -9.08 -11.07 23.37
CA LYS A 49 -10.10 -10.77 22.38
C LYS A 49 -9.49 -9.90 21.27
N ILE A 50 -9.38 -10.45 20.08
CA ILE A 50 -8.86 -9.75 18.89
C ILE A 50 -10.00 -9.44 17.95
N GLY A 51 -10.11 -8.17 17.53
CA GLY A 51 -11.05 -7.72 16.53
C GLY A 51 -10.36 -7.32 15.23
N VAL A 52 -10.84 -7.80 14.09
CA VAL A 52 -10.46 -7.30 12.77
C VAL A 52 -11.58 -6.42 12.26
N LEU A 53 -11.27 -5.15 11.97
CA LEU A 53 -12.20 -4.19 11.37
C LEU A 53 -11.88 -4.07 9.88
N GLY A 54 -12.80 -4.55 9.05
CA GLY A 54 -12.67 -4.67 7.60
C GLY A 54 -12.37 -6.10 7.15
N ALA A 55 -13.12 -6.58 6.17
CA ALA A 55 -12.97 -7.89 5.52
C ALA A 55 -12.84 -7.73 3.99
N GLY A 56 -12.17 -6.65 3.55
CA GLY A 56 -11.98 -6.31 2.15
C GLY A 56 -11.02 -7.26 1.41
N ARG A 57 -10.64 -6.87 0.17
CA ARG A 57 -9.84 -7.69 -0.76
C ARG A 57 -8.53 -8.23 -0.17
N SER A 58 -7.83 -7.44 0.64
CA SER A 58 -6.52 -7.79 1.21
C SER A 58 -6.58 -8.45 2.58
N ALA A 59 -7.76 -8.54 3.21
CA ALA A 59 -7.89 -9.00 4.59
C ALA A 59 -7.90 -10.53 4.74
N GLY A 60 -8.22 -11.28 3.69
CA GLY A 60 -8.53 -12.70 3.78
C GLY A 60 -7.42 -13.55 4.39
N TYR A 61 -6.20 -13.45 3.87
CA TYR A 61 -5.05 -14.19 4.42
C TYR A 61 -4.70 -13.80 5.85
N LEU A 62 -4.85 -12.52 6.19
CA LEU A 62 -4.66 -12.03 7.56
C LEU A 62 -5.68 -12.66 8.51
N ILE A 63 -6.96 -12.70 8.11
CA ILE A 63 -8.04 -13.31 8.90
C ILE A 63 -7.80 -14.80 9.08
N GLU A 64 -7.42 -15.52 8.03
CA GLU A 64 -7.08 -16.95 8.08
C GLU A 64 -5.90 -17.23 9.03
N TYR A 65 -4.84 -16.42 8.93
CA TYR A 65 -3.69 -16.51 9.83
C TYR A 65 -4.08 -16.25 11.27
N LEU A 66 -4.84 -15.17 11.54
CA LEU A 66 -5.28 -14.83 12.89
C LEU A 66 -6.26 -15.88 13.45
N ALA A 67 -7.12 -16.45 12.63
CA ALA A 67 -8.01 -17.54 13.04
C ALA A 67 -7.20 -18.74 13.55
N SER A 68 -6.20 -19.16 12.79
CA SER A 68 -5.30 -20.25 13.14
C SER A 68 -4.50 -19.94 14.42
N TYR A 69 -3.98 -18.72 14.51
CA TYR A 69 -3.22 -18.26 15.69
C TYR A 69 -4.10 -18.20 16.95
N CYS A 70 -5.31 -17.66 16.85
CA CYS A 70 -6.24 -17.55 17.99
C CYS A 70 -6.67 -18.92 18.48
N ALA A 71 -7.00 -19.85 17.57
CA ALA A 71 -7.34 -21.22 17.92
C ALA A 71 -6.20 -21.94 18.67
N ALA A 72 -4.96 -21.79 18.18
CA ALA A 72 -3.79 -22.41 18.80
C ALA A 72 -3.40 -21.79 20.15
N SER A 73 -3.80 -20.55 20.42
CA SER A 73 -3.41 -19.78 21.60
C SER A 73 -4.57 -19.52 22.60
N ASN A 74 -5.70 -20.19 22.41
CA ASN A 74 -6.93 -20.03 23.20
C ASN A 74 -7.37 -18.54 23.31
N ARG A 75 -7.41 -17.86 22.17
CA ARG A 75 -7.89 -16.48 22.01
C ARG A 75 -9.12 -16.45 21.13
N SER A 76 -9.94 -15.40 21.26
CA SER A 76 -11.08 -15.20 20.38
C SER A 76 -10.74 -14.25 19.24
N LEU A 77 -11.27 -14.54 18.06
CA LEU A 77 -11.21 -13.67 16.89
C LEU A 77 -12.62 -13.30 16.46
N GLN A 78 -12.85 -12.01 16.31
CA GLN A 78 -14.10 -11.44 15.76
C GLN A 78 -13.75 -10.58 14.56
N VAL A 79 -14.53 -10.66 13.50
CA VAL A 79 -14.35 -9.87 12.28
C VAL A 79 -15.60 -9.07 12.00
N TYR A 80 -15.42 -7.79 11.73
CA TYR A 80 -16.49 -6.83 11.52
C TYR A 80 -16.37 -6.18 10.14
N ASP A 81 -17.44 -6.21 9.36
CA ASP A 81 -17.54 -5.54 8.06
C ASP A 81 -19.01 -5.32 7.71
N LEU A 82 -19.29 -4.50 6.72
CA LEU A 82 -20.63 -4.35 6.14
C LEU A 82 -21.10 -5.61 5.41
N GLN A 83 -20.18 -6.39 4.85
CA GLN A 83 -20.50 -7.59 4.04
C GLN A 83 -19.34 -8.58 4.01
N PHE A 84 -19.65 -9.87 3.87
CA PHE A 84 -18.67 -10.95 3.91
C PHE A 84 -18.67 -11.85 2.66
N ASP A 85 -19.38 -11.49 1.60
CA ASP A 85 -19.55 -12.38 0.43
C ASP A 85 -18.22 -12.74 -0.22
N ARG A 86 -17.32 -11.77 -0.36
CA ARG A 86 -15.97 -12.00 -0.92
C ARG A 86 -15.11 -12.88 -0.03
N LEU A 87 -15.15 -12.62 1.27
CA LEU A 87 -14.39 -13.40 2.24
C LEU A 87 -14.85 -14.86 2.22
N LYS A 88 -16.15 -15.10 2.28
CA LYS A 88 -16.76 -16.44 2.25
C LYS A 88 -16.49 -17.19 0.95
N ALA A 89 -16.41 -16.49 -0.18
CA ALA A 89 -16.12 -17.11 -1.47
C ALA A 89 -14.67 -17.60 -1.60
N SER A 90 -13.73 -17.02 -0.86
CA SER A 90 -12.29 -17.23 -1.05
C SER A 90 -11.61 -18.02 0.07
N PHE A 91 -12.21 -18.12 1.25
CA PHE A 91 -11.55 -18.68 2.44
C PHE A 91 -12.40 -19.73 3.16
N ARG A 92 -11.81 -20.90 3.43
CA ARG A 92 -12.50 -22.06 4.06
C ARG A 92 -12.49 -22.06 5.59
N VAL A 93 -11.63 -21.26 6.21
CA VAL A 93 -11.39 -21.29 7.67
C VAL A 93 -12.41 -20.47 8.46
N LEU A 94 -13.41 -19.92 7.80
CA LEU A 94 -14.36 -18.96 8.38
C LEU A 94 -15.37 -19.57 9.35
N ASP A 95 -15.58 -20.90 9.33
CA ASP A 95 -16.52 -21.56 10.24
C ASP A 95 -16.14 -21.44 11.72
N SER A 96 -14.85 -21.15 11.99
CA SER A 96 -14.32 -20.97 13.36
C SER A 96 -14.22 -19.49 13.80
N VAL A 97 -14.58 -18.54 12.94
CA VAL A 97 -14.44 -17.10 13.17
C VAL A 97 -15.82 -16.47 13.32
N ALA A 98 -16.01 -15.65 14.35
CA ALA A 98 -17.23 -14.87 14.49
C ALA A 98 -17.23 -13.70 13.48
N LEU A 99 -18.17 -13.75 12.52
CA LEU A 99 -18.39 -12.69 11.53
C LEU A 99 -19.59 -11.86 11.93
N THR A 100 -19.40 -10.56 12.16
CA THR A 100 -20.46 -9.65 12.58
C THR A 100 -20.64 -8.52 11.57
N VAL A 101 -21.84 -8.42 10.99
CA VAL A 101 -22.19 -7.28 10.13
C VAL A 101 -22.31 -6.03 10.97
N ALA A 102 -21.53 -4.98 10.66
CA ALA A 102 -21.50 -3.75 11.43
C ALA A 102 -21.21 -2.53 10.54
N GLU A 103 -21.92 -1.44 10.78
CA GLU A 103 -21.65 -0.13 10.17
C GLU A 103 -20.54 0.58 10.97
N LEU A 104 -19.29 0.37 10.57
CA LEU A 104 -18.11 0.91 11.26
C LEU A 104 -17.90 2.41 11.07
N GLY A 105 -18.69 3.05 10.20
CA GLY A 105 -18.78 4.50 10.08
C GLY A 105 -19.64 5.15 11.19
N ASP A 106 -20.52 4.38 11.83
CA ASP A 106 -21.28 4.82 13.00
C ASP A 106 -20.39 4.79 14.25
N VAL A 107 -20.20 5.95 14.84
CA VAL A 107 -19.32 6.13 16.02
C VAL A 107 -19.79 5.32 17.22
N ALA A 108 -21.10 5.20 17.45
CA ALA A 108 -21.62 4.46 18.59
C ALA A 108 -21.45 2.94 18.40
N VAL A 109 -21.63 2.44 17.19
CA VAL A 109 -21.38 1.03 16.83
C VAL A 109 -19.90 0.71 17.00
N LEU A 110 -19.03 1.55 16.44
CA LEU A 110 -17.58 1.38 16.56
C LEU A 110 -17.11 1.38 18.02
N ASP A 111 -17.59 2.33 18.81
CA ASP A 111 -17.26 2.46 20.23
C ASP A 111 -17.68 1.22 21.03
N GLY A 112 -18.90 0.73 20.82
CA GLY A 112 -19.40 -0.50 21.45
C GLY A 112 -18.58 -1.74 21.08
N ILE A 113 -18.15 -1.86 19.84
CA ILE A 113 -17.29 -2.95 19.38
C ILE A 113 -15.92 -2.89 20.05
N VAL A 114 -15.27 -1.74 20.02
CA VAL A 114 -13.91 -1.58 20.57
C VAL A 114 -13.87 -1.78 22.08
N ALA A 115 -14.95 -1.41 22.80
CA ALA A 115 -15.07 -1.61 24.25
C ALA A 115 -14.92 -3.08 24.68
N GLU A 116 -15.25 -4.03 23.80
CA GLU A 116 -15.22 -5.46 24.08
C GLU A 116 -13.89 -6.13 23.69
N LEU A 117 -12.93 -5.40 23.10
CA LEU A 117 -11.71 -5.93 22.52
C LEU A 117 -10.44 -5.54 23.32
N ASP A 118 -9.42 -6.37 23.25
CA ASP A 118 -8.08 -6.08 23.77
C ASP A 118 -7.15 -5.56 22.68
N LEU A 119 -7.34 -6.02 21.44
CA LEU A 119 -6.57 -5.62 20.27
C LEU A 119 -7.49 -5.45 19.06
N VAL A 120 -7.38 -4.34 18.41
CA VAL A 120 -7.99 -4.07 17.10
C VAL A 120 -6.92 -4.15 16.02
N VAL A 121 -7.20 -4.90 14.96
CA VAL A 121 -6.46 -4.86 13.68
C VAL A 121 -7.37 -4.19 12.65
N SER A 122 -7.06 -2.95 12.29
CA SER A 122 -7.87 -2.18 11.36
C SER A 122 -7.29 -2.23 9.95
N VAL A 123 -8.04 -2.81 9.02
CA VAL A 123 -7.77 -2.83 7.57
C VAL A 123 -8.85 -2.04 6.81
N LEU A 124 -9.46 -1.11 7.48
CA LEU A 124 -10.40 -0.13 6.93
C LEU A 124 -9.70 0.89 6.01
N PRO A 125 -10.44 1.71 5.26
CA PRO A 125 -9.87 2.86 4.57
C PRO A 125 -9.13 3.81 5.52
N PRO A 126 -8.02 4.45 5.09
CA PRO A 126 -7.17 5.30 5.93
C PRO A 126 -7.93 6.40 6.69
N THR A 127 -8.98 6.95 6.08
CA THR A 127 -9.81 8.02 6.67
C THR A 127 -10.57 7.59 7.94
N MET A 128 -10.73 6.29 8.15
CA MET A 128 -11.46 5.75 9.32
C MET A 128 -10.53 5.44 10.51
N HIS A 129 -9.22 5.34 10.31
CA HIS A 129 -8.30 4.90 11.36
C HIS A 129 -8.25 5.83 12.57
N ILE A 130 -8.47 7.14 12.39
CA ILE A 130 -8.45 8.09 13.50
C ILE A 130 -9.64 7.87 14.45
N ALA A 131 -10.83 7.58 13.92
CA ALA A 131 -11.99 7.23 14.74
C ALA A 131 -11.72 5.95 15.54
N VAL A 132 -11.17 4.92 14.88
CA VAL A 132 -10.77 3.67 15.54
C VAL A 132 -9.73 3.91 16.62
N ALA A 133 -8.70 4.73 16.34
CA ALA A 133 -7.64 5.05 17.31
C ALA A 133 -8.17 5.77 18.56
N LYS A 134 -9.11 6.70 18.39
CA LYS A 134 -9.77 7.40 19.51
C LYS A 134 -10.58 6.43 20.36
N ALA A 135 -11.37 5.54 19.75
CA ALA A 135 -12.09 4.50 20.47
C ALA A 135 -11.14 3.54 21.21
N CYS A 136 -10.06 3.09 20.56
CA CYS A 136 -9.03 2.26 21.21
C CYS A 136 -8.38 2.97 22.40
N LEU A 137 -8.07 4.26 22.26
CA LEU A 137 -7.51 5.06 23.34
C LEU A 137 -8.50 5.20 24.53
N GLN A 138 -9.79 5.38 24.23
CA GLN A 138 -10.84 5.50 25.24
C GLN A 138 -10.99 4.21 26.05
N HIS A 139 -11.07 3.06 25.39
CA HIS A 139 -11.36 1.76 26.00
C HIS A 139 -10.12 0.97 26.44
N GLY A 140 -8.91 1.51 26.22
CA GLY A 140 -7.68 0.81 26.61
C GLY A 140 -7.35 -0.38 25.73
N CYS A 141 -7.63 -0.30 24.44
CA CYS A 141 -7.43 -1.31 23.43
C CYS A 141 -6.15 -1.03 22.61
N HIS A 142 -5.38 -2.05 22.27
CA HIS A 142 -4.25 -1.91 21.35
C HIS A 142 -4.75 -1.74 19.92
N LEU A 143 -3.97 -1.07 19.05
CA LEU A 143 -4.32 -0.83 17.65
C LEU A 143 -3.20 -1.18 16.69
N PHE A 144 -3.51 -1.98 15.68
CA PHE A 144 -2.64 -2.29 14.54
C PHE A 144 -3.32 -1.86 13.25
N THR A 145 -2.58 -1.15 12.37
CA THR A 145 -3.04 -0.77 11.03
C THR A 145 -1.98 -1.01 9.96
N ALA A 146 -2.41 -1.19 8.72
CA ALA A 146 -1.51 -1.30 7.57
C ALA A 146 -1.26 0.05 6.86
N SER A 147 -1.85 1.14 7.33
CA SER A 147 -1.76 2.45 6.68
C SER A 147 -0.60 3.28 7.22
N TYR A 148 -0.17 4.26 6.41
CA TYR A 148 0.81 5.27 6.83
C TYR A 148 0.36 6.00 8.10
N THR A 149 1.33 6.33 8.95
CA THR A 149 1.11 7.11 10.17
C THR A 149 0.81 8.55 9.82
N SER A 150 -0.44 8.99 9.95
CA SER A 150 -0.80 10.40 9.79
C SER A 150 -0.32 11.25 10.97
N ASP A 151 -0.26 12.58 10.78
CA ASP A 151 0.08 13.49 11.87
C ASP A 151 -0.92 13.43 13.03
N GLU A 152 -2.21 13.23 12.71
CA GLU A 152 -3.25 13.03 13.71
C GLU A 152 -3.05 11.72 14.50
N MET A 153 -2.64 10.63 13.83
CA MET A 153 -2.29 9.38 14.50
C MET A 153 -1.06 9.55 15.39
N ARG A 154 -0.05 10.27 14.91
CA ARG A 154 1.18 10.58 15.65
C ARG A 154 0.88 11.39 16.93
N ALA A 155 -0.05 12.35 16.84
CA ALA A 155 -0.48 13.15 17.99
C ALA A 155 -1.15 12.33 19.10
N LEU A 156 -1.72 11.15 18.80
CA LEU A 156 -2.28 10.24 19.80
C LEU A 156 -1.22 9.37 20.50
N GLY A 157 0.01 9.35 19.99
CA GLY A 157 1.09 8.44 20.43
C GLY A 157 1.44 8.59 21.91
N GLU A 158 1.60 9.82 22.41
CA GLU A 158 1.91 10.07 23.82
C GLU A 158 0.79 9.60 24.75
N ALA A 159 -0.47 9.89 24.41
CA ALA A 159 -1.62 9.47 25.19
C ALA A 159 -1.78 7.93 25.21
N ALA A 160 -1.50 7.27 24.08
CA ALA A 160 -1.49 5.81 23.99
C ALA A 160 -0.37 5.21 24.86
N ALA A 161 0.85 5.75 24.76
CA ALA A 161 1.99 5.31 25.56
C ALA A 161 1.74 5.51 27.07
N ALA A 162 1.16 6.64 27.48
CA ALA A 162 0.82 6.92 28.87
C ALA A 162 -0.20 5.92 29.46
N LYS A 163 -1.05 5.33 28.60
CA LYS A 163 -2.00 4.26 28.99
C LYS A 163 -1.40 2.85 28.82
N GLY A 164 -0.12 2.72 28.45
CA GLY A 164 0.48 1.42 28.16
C GLY A 164 -0.08 0.73 26.91
N LEU A 165 -0.64 1.47 25.97
CA LEU A 165 -1.20 0.94 24.75
C LEU A 165 -0.15 0.94 23.63
N LEU A 166 -0.20 -0.08 22.80
CA LEU A 166 0.59 -0.20 21.60
C LEU A 166 -0.27 0.17 20.39
N PHE A 167 0.06 1.29 19.75
CA PHE A 167 -0.48 1.69 18.46
C PHE A 167 0.61 1.48 17.41
N MET A 168 0.45 0.45 16.58
CA MET A 168 1.38 0.13 15.50
C MET A 168 0.70 0.38 14.16
N ASN A 169 1.33 1.24 13.39
CA ASN A 169 0.92 1.54 12.01
C ASN A 169 1.92 0.96 11.03
N GLU A 170 1.64 1.07 9.74
CA GLU A 170 2.56 0.65 8.68
C GLU A 170 2.89 -0.85 8.72
N LEU A 171 1.88 -1.68 9.06
CA LEU A 171 2.01 -3.14 9.12
C LEU A 171 1.53 -3.80 7.81
N GLY A 172 1.97 -3.27 6.66
CA GLY A 172 1.62 -3.73 5.34
C GLY A 172 2.83 -4.13 4.49
N LEU A 173 2.64 -4.12 3.18
CA LEU A 173 3.72 -4.28 2.20
C LEU A 173 4.46 -2.96 2.01
N ASP A 174 3.72 -1.91 1.67
CA ASP A 174 4.14 -0.51 1.53
C ASP A 174 2.96 0.39 1.98
N PRO A 175 3.04 0.87 3.21
CA PRO A 175 4.17 0.85 4.16
C PRO A 175 4.25 -0.42 5.02
N GLY A 176 5.47 -0.89 5.26
CA GLY A 176 5.78 -1.97 6.21
C GLY A 176 6.97 -2.83 5.83
N ILE A 177 6.79 -3.86 5.00
CA ILE A 177 7.88 -4.77 4.58
C ILE A 177 8.97 -4.01 3.82
N ASP A 178 8.61 -2.98 3.05
CA ASP A 178 9.56 -2.08 2.37
C ASP A 178 10.50 -1.40 3.37
N HIS A 179 9.98 -0.87 4.48
CA HIS A 179 10.78 -0.25 5.54
C HIS A 179 11.68 -1.25 6.25
N LEU A 180 11.16 -2.45 6.56
CA LEU A 180 11.93 -3.50 7.22
C LEU A 180 13.09 -3.99 6.33
N SER A 181 12.85 -4.16 5.03
CA SER A 181 13.87 -4.57 4.09
C SER A 181 14.90 -3.45 3.85
N ALA A 182 14.46 -2.19 3.77
CA ALA A 182 15.34 -1.03 3.68
C ALA A 182 16.26 -0.93 4.90
N SER A 183 15.69 -0.95 6.11
CA SER A 183 16.44 -0.88 7.37
C SER A 183 17.48 -1.99 7.46
N ARG A 184 17.10 -3.21 7.10
CA ARG A 184 18.05 -4.34 7.09
C ARG A 184 19.23 -4.11 6.17
N LEU A 185 19.01 -3.66 4.93
CA LEU A 185 20.09 -3.37 3.97
C LEU A 185 20.99 -2.23 4.44
N LEU A 186 20.41 -1.21 5.04
CA LEU A 186 21.15 -0.06 5.58
C LEU A 186 21.98 -0.45 6.80
N ASP A 187 21.46 -1.29 7.70
CA ASP A 187 22.19 -1.83 8.83
C ASP A 187 23.36 -2.72 8.36
N GLU A 188 23.13 -3.60 7.38
CA GLU A 188 24.18 -4.44 6.77
C GLU A 188 25.30 -3.58 6.14
N ALA A 189 24.94 -2.48 5.46
CA ALA A 189 25.93 -1.55 4.90
C ALA A 189 26.74 -0.84 6.00
N LYS A 190 26.05 -0.39 7.04
CA LYS A 190 26.68 0.26 8.20
C LYS A 190 27.64 -0.66 8.96
N ASP A 191 27.23 -1.91 9.19
CA ASP A 191 28.07 -2.92 9.88
C ASP A 191 29.35 -3.24 9.09
N GLN A 192 29.31 -3.09 7.76
CA GLN A 192 30.46 -3.22 6.89
C GLN A 192 31.29 -1.92 6.77
N GLY A 193 30.92 -0.85 7.47
CA GLY A 193 31.59 0.44 7.39
C GLY A 193 31.39 1.14 6.04
N LEU A 194 30.35 0.79 5.28
CA LEU A 194 30.06 1.39 3.98
C LEU A 194 29.24 2.68 4.18
N ARG A 195 29.52 3.68 3.33
CA ARG A 195 28.67 4.86 3.20
C ARG A 195 27.67 4.62 2.07
N VAL A 196 26.41 4.87 2.35
CA VAL A 196 25.34 4.82 1.35
C VAL A 196 25.30 6.16 0.62
N ASP A 197 25.69 6.18 -0.64
CA ASP A 197 25.69 7.37 -1.49
C ASP A 197 24.38 7.53 -2.28
N GLY A 198 23.73 6.41 -2.59
CA GLY A 198 22.42 6.36 -3.25
C GLY A 198 21.55 5.25 -2.70
N PHE A 199 20.27 5.57 -2.52
CA PHE A 199 19.24 4.64 -2.06
C PHE A 199 17.99 4.77 -2.93
N GLU A 200 17.58 3.66 -3.53
CA GLU A 200 16.32 3.56 -4.25
C GLU A 200 15.53 2.36 -3.73
N SER A 201 14.27 2.60 -3.37
CA SER A 201 13.33 1.56 -2.92
C SER A 201 12.08 1.60 -3.77
N HIS A 202 11.77 0.50 -4.43
CA HIS A 202 10.64 0.41 -5.34
C HIS A 202 9.70 -0.71 -4.90
N CYS A 203 8.42 -0.41 -4.80
CA CYS A 203 7.39 -1.36 -4.41
C CYS A 203 6.22 -1.36 -5.39
N GLY A 204 5.63 -2.53 -5.63
CA GLY A 204 4.40 -2.66 -6.41
C GLY A 204 3.59 -3.86 -5.96
N GLY A 205 2.31 -3.66 -5.67
CA GLY A 205 1.36 -4.75 -5.43
C GLY A 205 1.00 -5.41 -6.75
N LEU A 206 1.83 -6.34 -7.23
CA LEU A 206 1.67 -7.02 -8.50
C LEU A 206 1.27 -8.48 -8.27
N VAL A 207 0.33 -8.98 -9.08
CA VAL A 207 0.02 -10.41 -9.12
C VAL A 207 1.11 -11.17 -9.86
N ALA A 208 1.25 -12.46 -9.56
CA ALA A 208 2.13 -13.35 -10.31
C ALA A 208 1.68 -13.44 -11.77
N LEU A 209 2.61 -13.66 -12.70
CA LEU A 209 2.30 -13.64 -14.13
C LEU A 209 1.27 -14.71 -14.50
N GLU A 210 1.36 -15.88 -13.90
CA GLU A 210 0.42 -16.98 -14.07
C GLU A 210 -1.01 -16.64 -13.62
N ASP A 211 -1.16 -15.68 -12.72
CA ASP A 211 -2.45 -15.24 -12.19
C ASP A 211 -3.02 -14.00 -12.91
N CYS A 212 -2.26 -13.40 -13.84
CA CYS A 212 -2.73 -12.24 -14.60
C CYS A 212 -3.82 -12.59 -15.61
N GLY A 213 -3.86 -13.83 -16.09
CA GLY A 213 -4.70 -14.24 -17.20
C GLY A 213 -4.26 -13.56 -18.48
N ASP A 214 -5.21 -13.22 -19.33
CA ASP A 214 -5.04 -12.52 -20.60
C ASP A 214 -5.02 -10.99 -20.50
N ASN A 215 -4.92 -10.43 -19.27
CA ASN A 215 -4.86 -9.00 -19.05
C ASN A 215 -3.57 -8.41 -19.65
N PRO A 216 -3.65 -7.52 -20.66
CA PRO A 216 -2.49 -7.02 -21.40
C PRO A 216 -1.52 -6.19 -20.54
N TRP A 217 -2.01 -5.55 -19.46
CA TRP A 217 -1.17 -4.82 -18.51
C TRP A 217 -0.60 -5.71 -17.40
N GLN A 218 -0.96 -6.99 -17.38
CA GLN A 218 -0.55 -7.93 -16.35
C GLN A 218 -0.75 -7.36 -14.93
N TYR A 219 -1.88 -6.66 -14.76
CA TYR A 219 -2.22 -5.96 -13.53
C TYR A 219 -3.65 -6.26 -13.09
N LYS A 220 -3.84 -6.56 -11.82
CA LYS A 220 -5.16 -6.70 -11.19
C LYS A 220 -5.23 -5.85 -9.92
N PHE A 221 -6.41 -5.31 -9.64
CA PHE A 221 -6.66 -4.61 -8.38
C PHE A 221 -6.77 -5.62 -7.23
N THR A 222 -5.70 -5.77 -6.47
CA THR A 222 -5.62 -6.69 -5.33
C THR A 222 -5.96 -6.01 -3.99
N TRP A 223 -6.07 -4.70 -3.98
CA TRP A 223 -6.40 -3.88 -2.82
C TRP A 223 -7.39 -2.76 -3.23
N ASN A 224 -7.38 -1.60 -2.60
CA ASN A 224 -8.33 -0.52 -2.88
C ASN A 224 -8.16 0.04 -4.31
N PRO A 225 -9.09 -0.21 -5.25
CA PRO A 225 -8.99 0.26 -6.62
C PRO A 225 -8.92 1.78 -6.74
N THR A 226 -9.66 2.50 -5.89
CA THR A 226 -9.71 3.97 -5.89
C THR A 226 -8.32 4.56 -5.70
N ASN A 227 -7.53 4.03 -4.76
CA ASN A 227 -6.17 4.53 -4.53
C ASN A 227 -5.24 4.31 -5.74
N VAL A 228 -5.45 3.25 -6.51
CA VAL A 228 -4.67 2.98 -7.72
C VAL A 228 -5.08 3.94 -8.84
N VAL A 229 -6.38 4.13 -9.04
CA VAL A 229 -6.92 5.06 -10.06
C VAL A 229 -6.48 6.49 -9.77
N LEU A 230 -6.54 6.92 -8.51
CA LEU A 230 -6.17 8.27 -8.10
C LEU A 230 -4.65 8.48 -7.93
N ALA A 231 -3.81 7.50 -8.19
CA ALA A 231 -2.36 7.64 -8.02
C ALA A 231 -1.76 8.80 -8.86
N GLY A 232 -2.30 9.04 -10.06
CA GLY A 232 -1.94 10.18 -10.93
C GLY A 232 -2.61 11.52 -10.56
N GLN A 233 -3.43 11.55 -9.52
CA GLN A 233 -4.09 12.76 -8.99
C GLN A 233 -3.44 13.25 -7.68
N GLY A 234 -2.35 12.59 -7.25
CA GLY A 234 -1.61 12.97 -6.06
C GLY A 234 -0.91 14.34 -6.20
N GLY A 235 -0.47 14.88 -5.09
CA GLY A 235 0.36 16.10 -5.08
C GLY A 235 1.75 15.87 -5.69
N THR A 236 2.59 16.89 -5.62
CA THR A 236 3.97 16.85 -6.13
C THR A 236 4.78 15.71 -5.48
N CYS A 237 5.41 14.90 -6.31
CA CYS A 237 6.43 13.95 -5.87
C CYS A 237 7.76 14.68 -5.72
N VAL A 238 8.49 14.36 -4.66
CA VAL A 238 9.79 14.98 -4.35
C VAL A 238 10.80 13.88 -4.04
N TRP A 239 11.98 13.95 -4.66
CA TRP A 239 13.09 13.04 -4.40
C TRP A 239 14.43 13.75 -4.60
N LYS A 240 15.51 13.11 -4.25
CA LYS A 240 16.87 13.60 -4.49
C LYS A 240 17.59 12.70 -5.48
N GLU A 241 18.21 13.29 -6.48
CA GLU A 241 19.00 12.60 -7.48
C GLU A 241 20.31 13.36 -7.72
N ASP A 242 21.45 12.68 -7.59
CA ASP A 242 22.79 13.26 -7.71
C ASP A 242 23.04 14.53 -6.86
N GLY A 243 22.40 14.63 -5.72
CA GLY A 243 22.50 15.76 -4.80
C GLY A 243 21.54 16.91 -5.12
N VAL A 244 20.68 16.75 -6.12
CA VAL A 244 19.71 17.77 -6.53
C VAL A 244 18.30 17.30 -6.18
N GLU A 245 17.53 18.16 -5.54
CA GLU A 245 16.11 17.91 -5.29
C GLU A 245 15.32 18.01 -6.58
N GLN A 246 14.53 16.98 -6.85
CA GLN A 246 13.67 16.85 -8.01
C GLN A 246 12.21 16.97 -7.59
N HIS A 247 11.40 17.58 -8.46
CA HIS A 247 9.96 17.74 -8.26
C HIS A 247 9.21 17.30 -9.52
N LEU A 248 8.12 16.56 -9.32
CA LEU A 248 7.27 16.10 -10.40
C LEU A 248 5.81 16.13 -9.95
N GLU A 249 4.97 16.81 -10.71
CA GLU A 249 3.54 16.84 -10.45
C GLU A 249 2.92 15.45 -10.58
N GLY A 250 1.96 15.14 -9.69
CA GLY A 250 1.34 13.80 -9.63
C GLY A 250 0.71 13.38 -10.96
N SER A 251 0.13 14.32 -11.73
CA SER A 251 -0.43 14.06 -13.06
C SER A 251 0.62 13.65 -14.11
N ALA A 252 1.88 13.99 -13.89
CA ALA A 252 2.98 13.73 -14.82
C ALA A 252 3.80 12.47 -14.48
N VAL A 253 3.53 11.79 -13.35
CA VAL A 253 4.37 10.67 -12.88
C VAL A 253 4.41 9.50 -13.86
N PHE A 254 3.30 9.19 -14.51
CA PHE A 254 3.24 8.07 -15.45
C PHE A 254 3.95 8.37 -16.76
N ALA A 255 3.81 9.60 -17.27
CA ALA A 255 4.49 10.04 -18.51
C ALA A 255 6.03 10.13 -18.32
N ASN A 256 6.49 10.31 -17.09
CA ASN A 256 7.92 10.38 -16.74
C ASN A 256 8.45 9.12 -16.08
N ALA A 257 7.71 8.00 -16.18
CA ALA A 257 8.18 6.72 -15.67
C ALA A 257 9.43 6.27 -16.43
N ARG A 258 10.39 5.72 -15.68
CA ARG A 258 11.59 5.10 -16.25
C ARG A 258 11.49 3.59 -16.22
N SER A 259 12.17 2.89 -17.13
CA SER A 259 12.23 1.44 -17.11
C SER A 259 13.46 0.98 -16.32
N ILE A 260 13.28 -0.04 -15.48
CA ILE A 260 14.34 -0.74 -14.78
C ILE A 260 14.26 -2.24 -15.08
N GLU A 261 15.41 -2.90 -15.10
CA GLU A 261 15.48 -4.35 -15.17
C GLU A 261 15.61 -4.94 -13.76
N VAL A 262 14.70 -5.84 -13.41
CA VAL A 262 14.80 -6.61 -12.16
C VAL A 262 15.30 -8.01 -12.50
N PRO A 263 16.49 -8.42 -12.00
CA PRO A 263 17.09 -9.72 -12.34
C PRO A 263 16.12 -10.89 -12.09
N GLY A 264 15.90 -11.69 -13.13
CA GLY A 264 15.01 -12.85 -13.09
C GLY A 264 13.50 -12.53 -13.22
N LEU A 265 13.11 -11.24 -13.24
CA LEU A 265 11.72 -10.82 -13.36
C LEU A 265 11.44 -9.96 -14.61
N GLY A 266 12.50 -9.45 -15.27
CA GLY A 266 12.40 -8.64 -16.48
C GLY A 266 12.24 -7.14 -16.26
N LEU A 267 11.68 -6.46 -17.25
CA LEU A 267 11.55 -5.01 -17.26
C LEU A 267 10.27 -4.54 -16.54
N PHE A 268 10.43 -3.46 -15.78
CA PHE A 268 9.35 -2.79 -15.07
C PHE A 268 9.39 -1.29 -15.32
N ASP A 269 8.24 -0.66 -15.30
CA ASP A 269 8.11 0.80 -15.23
C ASP A 269 8.17 1.24 -13.76
N VAL A 270 8.91 2.33 -13.49
CA VAL A 270 9.07 2.91 -12.15
C VAL A 270 8.77 4.39 -12.21
N TYR A 271 7.99 4.86 -11.26
CA TYR A 271 7.74 6.29 -11.06
C TYR A 271 7.88 6.67 -9.58
N PRO A 272 8.27 7.94 -9.27
CA PRO A 272 8.42 8.40 -7.90
C PRO A 272 7.09 8.35 -7.14
N ASN A 273 7.16 8.01 -5.85
CA ASN A 273 6.00 7.91 -4.98
C ASN A 273 6.05 8.98 -3.89
N ARG A 274 5.22 10.03 -4.03
CA ARG A 274 5.07 11.10 -3.04
C ARG A 274 6.42 11.80 -2.69
N ASN A 275 6.57 12.22 -1.43
CA ASN A 275 7.80 12.85 -0.95
C ASN A 275 8.75 11.82 -0.34
N SER A 276 9.80 11.46 -1.06
CA SER A 276 10.85 10.54 -0.60
C SER A 276 11.74 11.15 0.48
N LEU A 277 11.88 12.49 0.52
CA LEU A 277 12.80 13.16 1.44
C LEU A 277 12.36 13.07 2.91
N THR A 278 11.09 12.81 3.17
CA THR A 278 10.59 12.54 4.52
C THR A 278 11.26 11.34 5.19
N TYR A 279 11.92 10.49 4.39
CA TYR A 279 12.64 9.29 4.86
C TYR A 279 14.13 9.50 5.09
N GLU A 280 14.69 10.67 4.77
CA GLU A 280 16.13 10.94 4.97
C GLU A 280 16.56 10.67 6.41
N THR A 281 15.92 11.33 7.36
CA THR A 281 16.24 11.18 8.79
C THR A 281 15.83 9.80 9.32
N LEU A 282 14.70 9.25 8.84
CA LEU A 282 14.23 7.95 9.27
C LEU A 282 15.22 6.83 8.94
N TYR A 283 15.89 6.95 7.80
CA TYR A 283 16.87 5.97 7.31
C TYR A 283 18.33 6.35 7.59
N GLY A 284 18.58 7.54 8.14
CA GLY A 284 19.94 8.07 8.34
C GLY A 284 20.67 8.33 7.02
N LEU A 285 19.96 8.83 6.01
CA LEU A 285 20.43 9.03 4.64
C LEU A 285 20.62 10.52 4.27
N GLU A 286 20.73 11.41 5.24
CA GLU A 286 20.87 12.85 5.01
C GLU A 286 22.10 13.20 4.14
N SER A 287 23.15 12.38 4.24
CA SER A 287 24.37 12.55 3.43
C SER A 287 24.32 11.86 2.06
N SER A 288 23.27 11.12 1.75
CA SER A 288 23.14 10.44 0.47
C SER A 288 22.85 11.44 -0.65
N ARG A 289 23.43 11.18 -1.82
CA ARG A 289 23.21 12.01 -3.01
C ARG A 289 21.93 11.65 -3.74
N THR A 290 21.49 10.42 -3.63
CA THR A 290 20.24 9.95 -4.23
C THR A 290 19.36 9.30 -3.17
N LEU A 291 18.09 9.70 -3.12
CA LEU A 291 17.06 9.10 -2.29
C LEU A 291 15.74 9.12 -3.05
N LEU A 292 15.28 7.94 -3.46
CA LEU A 292 14.04 7.77 -4.19
C LEU A 292 13.25 6.59 -3.65
N ARG A 293 11.99 6.82 -3.32
CA ARG A 293 10.97 5.78 -3.18
C ARG A 293 10.04 5.82 -4.38
N GLY A 294 9.83 4.70 -5.01
CA GLY A 294 9.06 4.61 -6.26
C GLY A 294 8.08 3.46 -6.27
N THR A 295 7.17 3.53 -7.21
CA THR A 295 6.18 2.49 -7.48
C THR A 295 6.57 1.70 -8.72
N LEU A 296 6.52 0.37 -8.62
CA LEU A 296 6.75 -0.57 -9.72
C LEU A 296 5.44 -0.92 -10.43
N ARG A 297 5.50 -0.98 -11.76
CA ARG A 297 4.45 -1.54 -12.63
C ARG A 297 5.08 -2.43 -13.70
N ARG A 298 4.30 -3.34 -14.27
CA ARG A 298 4.75 -4.06 -15.47
C ARG A 298 4.98 -3.09 -16.62
N ARG A 299 5.94 -3.43 -17.49
CA ARG A 299 6.27 -2.60 -18.66
C ARG A 299 5.03 -2.29 -19.50
N GLY A 300 4.91 -1.01 -19.91
CA GLY A 300 3.80 -0.52 -20.71
C GLY A 300 2.62 0.03 -19.90
N TYR A 301 2.47 -0.36 -18.64
CA TYR A 301 1.41 0.16 -17.77
C TYR A 301 1.44 1.69 -17.67
N CYS A 302 2.61 2.26 -17.41
CA CYS A 302 2.73 3.71 -17.17
C CYS A 302 2.41 4.53 -18.42
N LYS A 303 2.83 4.07 -19.62
CA LYS A 303 2.48 4.76 -20.88
C LYS A 303 0.96 4.80 -21.10
N ALA A 304 0.31 3.64 -20.95
CA ALA A 304 -1.13 3.57 -21.11
C ALA A 304 -1.87 4.38 -20.02
N TRP A 305 -1.39 4.33 -18.78
CA TRP A 305 -2.02 5.09 -17.69
C TRP A 305 -1.82 6.60 -17.83
N ALA A 306 -0.68 7.06 -18.37
CA ALA A 306 -0.44 8.47 -18.68
C ALA A 306 -1.50 9.02 -19.64
N LEU A 307 -1.89 8.23 -20.64
CA LEU A 307 -2.95 8.62 -21.57
C LEU A 307 -4.31 8.71 -20.88
N LEU A 308 -4.65 7.73 -20.01
CA LEU A 308 -5.90 7.78 -19.24
C LEU A 308 -5.96 9.01 -18.33
N VAL A 309 -4.84 9.37 -17.70
CA VAL A 309 -4.73 10.61 -16.90
C VAL A 309 -4.92 11.85 -17.76
N ALA A 310 -4.24 11.91 -18.90
CA ALA A 310 -4.33 13.06 -19.82
C ALA A 310 -5.75 13.27 -20.37
N LEU A 311 -6.50 12.18 -20.59
CA LEU A 311 -7.89 12.20 -21.02
C LEU A 311 -8.89 12.46 -19.88
N GLY A 312 -8.41 12.54 -18.62
CA GLY A 312 -9.26 12.77 -17.45
C GLY A 312 -10.08 11.55 -16.99
N PHE A 313 -9.74 10.32 -17.47
CA PHE A 313 -10.41 9.09 -17.05
C PHE A 313 -10.18 8.73 -15.58
N THR A 314 -9.17 9.29 -14.96
CA THR A 314 -8.83 9.07 -13.54
C THR A 314 -9.35 10.19 -12.64
N GLU A 315 -9.99 11.23 -13.20
CA GLU A 315 -10.61 12.28 -12.41
C GLU A 315 -11.89 11.78 -11.74
N PRO A 316 -12.24 12.31 -10.55
CA PRO A 316 -13.56 12.08 -9.98
C PRO A 316 -14.65 12.49 -10.98
N LEU A 317 -15.68 11.67 -11.12
CA LEU A 317 -16.79 11.92 -12.02
C LEU A 317 -17.33 13.34 -11.82
N ARG A 318 -17.22 14.16 -12.86
CA ARG A 318 -18.01 15.39 -12.94
C ARG A 318 -19.40 14.97 -13.35
N VAL A 319 -20.39 15.42 -12.62
CA VAL A 319 -21.79 15.23 -12.99
C VAL A 319 -22.01 15.93 -14.34
N GLY A 320 -22.36 15.15 -15.36
CA GLY A 320 -22.70 15.63 -16.70
C GLY A 320 -23.93 14.88 -17.22
N ASN A 321 -24.55 15.42 -18.25
CA ASN A 321 -25.75 14.83 -18.86
C ASN A 321 -25.38 13.98 -20.08
N TRP A 322 -24.47 13.02 -19.92
CA TRP A 322 -24.15 12.07 -21.01
C TRP A 322 -25.04 10.86 -20.89
N ALA A 323 -25.61 10.42 -22.00
CA ALA A 323 -26.47 9.22 -22.04
C ALA A 323 -25.65 7.93 -22.03
N THR A 324 -24.44 7.98 -22.61
CA THR A 324 -23.54 6.83 -22.72
C THR A 324 -22.10 7.18 -22.37
N VAL A 325 -21.28 6.16 -22.08
CA VAL A 325 -19.83 6.34 -21.93
C VAL A 325 -19.21 6.91 -23.20
N ASN A 326 -19.74 6.55 -24.37
CA ASN A 326 -19.28 7.08 -25.65
C ASN A 326 -19.52 8.61 -25.77
N ASP A 327 -20.68 9.11 -25.33
CA ASP A 327 -20.97 10.55 -25.36
C ASP A 327 -20.02 11.31 -24.44
N TRP A 328 -19.76 10.78 -23.25
CA TRP A 328 -18.78 11.34 -22.33
C TRP A 328 -17.37 11.33 -22.93
N PHE A 329 -17.01 10.24 -23.60
CA PHE A 329 -15.70 10.08 -24.22
C PHE A 329 -15.49 11.09 -25.36
N ILE A 330 -16.50 11.28 -26.23
CA ILE A 330 -16.47 12.27 -27.32
C ILE A 330 -16.29 13.69 -26.76
N ASP A 331 -17.05 14.02 -25.72
CA ASP A 331 -16.96 15.32 -25.05
C ASP A 331 -15.56 15.59 -24.47
N ARG A 332 -14.92 14.54 -23.95
CA ARG A 332 -13.58 14.65 -23.34
C ARG A 332 -12.44 14.68 -24.33
N THR A 333 -12.53 13.93 -25.39
CA THR A 333 -11.41 13.74 -26.33
C THR A 333 -11.48 14.62 -27.55
N GLY A 334 -12.68 15.12 -27.89
CA GLY A 334 -12.94 15.83 -29.15
C GLY A 334 -12.94 14.93 -30.38
N TYR A 335 -12.79 13.60 -30.23
CA TYR A 335 -12.90 12.65 -31.35
C TYR A 335 -14.36 12.44 -31.69
N GLY A 336 -14.67 12.27 -33.00
CA GLY A 336 -16.03 12.09 -33.47
C GLY A 336 -16.68 10.77 -33.08
N ASN A 337 -15.87 9.76 -32.75
CA ASN A 337 -16.31 8.48 -32.22
C ASN A 337 -15.14 7.74 -31.54
N THR A 338 -15.47 6.77 -30.71
CA THR A 338 -14.48 5.95 -30.00
C THR A 338 -13.67 5.06 -30.94
N HIS A 339 -14.24 4.60 -32.04
CA HIS A 339 -13.59 3.69 -33.01
C HIS A 339 -12.38 4.38 -33.67
N ASP A 340 -12.54 5.63 -34.17
CA ASP A 340 -11.46 6.36 -34.83
C ASP A 340 -10.33 6.69 -33.85
N TRP A 341 -10.67 6.99 -32.61
CA TRP A 341 -9.67 7.21 -31.58
C TRP A 341 -8.88 5.92 -31.30
N PHE A 342 -9.57 4.79 -31.16
CA PHE A 342 -8.90 3.51 -30.93
C PHE A 342 -8.03 3.07 -32.11
N ALA A 343 -8.49 3.29 -33.33
CA ALA A 343 -7.70 3.04 -34.53
C ALA A 343 -6.41 3.91 -34.56
N SER A 344 -6.47 5.14 -34.02
CA SER A 344 -5.29 5.98 -33.89
C SER A 344 -4.26 5.45 -32.89
N LEU A 345 -4.72 4.76 -31.82
CA LEU A 345 -3.84 4.17 -30.81
C LEU A 345 -3.16 2.88 -31.29
N GLU A 346 -3.80 2.10 -32.15
CA GLU A 346 -3.22 0.86 -32.70
C GLU A 346 -2.02 1.13 -33.64
N SER A 347 -1.95 2.32 -34.21
CA SER A 347 -0.87 2.71 -35.12
C SER A 347 0.38 3.23 -34.42
N ASP A 348 0.33 3.41 -33.08
CA ASP A 348 1.42 4.01 -32.31
C ASP A 348 2.06 2.99 -31.37
N ASP A 349 3.31 2.59 -31.68
CA ASP A 349 4.13 1.72 -30.83
C ASP A 349 4.33 2.29 -29.40
N GLU A 350 4.12 3.60 -29.21
CA GLU A 350 4.26 4.25 -27.91
C GLU A 350 3.07 3.99 -26.97
N THR A 351 1.92 3.61 -27.50
CA THR A 351 0.71 3.29 -26.71
C THR A 351 0.60 1.81 -26.34
N MET A 352 1.73 1.09 -26.33
CA MET A 352 1.80 -0.35 -26.10
C MET A 352 0.77 -0.84 -25.05
N GLY A 353 -0.12 -1.71 -25.49
CA GLY A 353 -1.12 -2.36 -24.63
C GLY A 353 -2.40 -1.58 -24.39
N LEU A 354 -2.51 -0.28 -24.74
CA LEU A 354 -3.75 0.45 -24.51
C LEU A 354 -4.85 0.00 -25.49
N GLY A 355 -4.54 -0.16 -26.79
CA GLY A 355 -5.49 -0.68 -27.78
C GLY A 355 -5.98 -2.08 -27.41
N GLU A 356 -5.05 -2.95 -27.00
CA GLU A 356 -5.41 -4.29 -26.52
C GLU A 356 -6.24 -4.27 -25.23
N TYR A 357 -5.93 -3.34 -24.31
CA TYR A 357 -6.69 -3.20 -23.06
C TYR A 357 -8.10 -2.68 -23.30
N VAL A 358 -8.26 -1.78 -24.25
CA VAL A 358 -9.57 -1.29 -24.70
C VAL A 358 -10.41 -2.41 -25.29
N LYS A 359 -9.83 -3.27 -26.15
CA LYS A 359 -10.48 -4.47 -26.66
C LYS A 359 -10.81 -5.45 -25.54
N PHE A 360 -9.88 -5.68 -24.63
CA PHE A 360 -10.10 -6.53 -23.47
C PHE A 360 -11.28 -6.05 -22.61
N LEU A 361 -11.44 -4.75 -22.42
CA LEU A 361 -12.57 -4.17 -21.71
C LEU A 361 -13.81 -4.03 -22.58
N ARG A 362 -13.76 -4.41 -23.87
CA ARG A 362 -14.84 -4.29 -24.86
C ARG A 362 -15.34 -2.85 -25.05
N LEU A 363 -14.47 -1.87 -24.81
CA LEU A 363 -14.81 -0.45 -24.97
C LEU A 363 -14.97 -0.05 -26.44
N ASP A 364 -14.46 -0.85 -27.37
CA ASP A 364 -14.58 -0.70 -28.83
C ASP A 364 -15.92 -1.22 -29.39
N GLU A 365 -16.69 -1.98 -28.62
CA GLU A 365 -17.93 -2.64 -29.10
C GLU A 365 -19.16 -1.73 -29.05
N GLY A 366 -19.05 -0.51 -28.58
CA GLY A 366 -20.14 0.43 -28.64
C GLY A 366 -20.51 1.14 -27.32
N ALA A 367 -21.66 1.78 -27.34
CA ALA A 367 -22.14 2.59 -26.23
C ALA A 367 -22.46 1.71 -24.99
N PHE A 368 -21.84 2.03 -23.88
CA PHE A 368 -22.25 1.53 -22.57
C PHE A 368 -23.17 2.55 -21.92
N ASP A 369 -24.27 2.09 -21.34
CA ASP A 369 -25.10 2.95 -20.52
C ASP A 369 -24.31 3.38 -19.27
N LEU A 370 -24.39 4.66 -18.94
CA LEU A 370 -23.86 5.18 -17.70
C LEU A 370 -24.79 4.72 -16.55
N VAL A 371 -24.32 3.82 -15.70
CA VAL A 371 -25.06 3.34 -14.54
C VAL A 371 -24.72 4.19 -13.32
#